data_2de6d43b7228bc2c33fef169ddb39b12
#
_entry.id   2de6d43b7228bc2c33fef169ddb39b12
#
_cell.length_a   1.000
_cell.length_b   1.000
_cell.length_c   1.000
_cell.angle_alpha   90.00
_cell.angle_beta   90.00
_cell.angle_gamma   90.00
#
_symmetry.space_group_name_H-M   'P 1'
#
loop_
_entity.id
_entity.type
_entity.pdbx_description
1 polymer ?
#
loop_
_entity_poly.entity_id
_entity_poly.type
_entity_poly.pdbx_seq_one_letter_code
_entity_poly.pdbx_strand_id
1 'polypeptide(L)'
;MATYGREKEVESFLKSLKKSNYDLSLVEVIIVDQNDKIDLNPIVERHNDLNIKHIKSTVKGLAKNRNIGLEQSYGGIVAFPDDDCEYLPDTLNIISDIFEANSEIDVVMGRIVERDGSDSLRKWPKEEIKISKSNFYTKCSSVTMFYRNGSSLRFNEKLGAGNYLGSCEDSDILYRALKSNKNIVYKPEVQIYHPHYSSDTNMNEGKVRSYGLGFGAFCKFNFDFHICILFIKAEIFHVLNTIIVICTFNKEKIRKGYIAFSSRLKGLTVG
;
A
#
# COMPACT_ATOMS: atom_id res chain seq x y z
N MET A 1 6.87 -3.64 8.40
CA MET A 1 6.24 -4.69 7.55
C MET A 1 5.24 -5.48 8.38
N ALA A 2 4.03 -5.75 7.87
CA ALA A 2 3.09 -6.70 8.46
C ALA A 2 3.01 -7.93 7.53
N THR A 3 3.06 -9.15 8.07
CA THR A 3 3.13 -10.37 7.25
C THR A 3 2.14 -11.44 7.70
N TYR A 4 1.60 -12.20 6.73
CA TYR A 4 0.74 -13.35 6.94
C TYR A 4 0.82 -14.34 5.78
N GLY A 5 1.16 -15.60 6.09
CA GLY A 5 1.19 -16.68 5.09
C GLY A 5 2.42 -16.64 4.17
N ARG A 6 3.45 -15.87 4.52
CA ARG A 6 4.63 -15.64 3.71
C ARG A 6 5.90 -15.89 4.51
N GLU A 7 6.81 -16.68 3.95
CA GLU A 7 8.09 -17.03 4.54
C GLU A 7 9.23 -16.65 3.59
N LYS A 8 9.18 -17.15 2.36
CA LYS A 8 10.21 -16.90 1.35
C LYS A 8 10.26 -15.44 0.92
N GLU A 9 9.12 -14.80 0.85
CA GLU A 9 8.98 -13.40 0.46
C GLU A 9 9.60 -12.48 1.53
N VAL A 10 9.32 -12.73 2.82
CA VAL A 10 9.96 -12.02 3.93
C VAL A 10 11.49 -12.16 3.87
N GLU A 11 11.98 -13.37 3.61
CA GLU A 11 13.42 -13.59 3.45
C GLU A 11 13.99 -12.85 2.24
N SER A 12 13.25 -12.80 1.11
CA SER A 12 13.66 -12.04 -0.08
C SER A 12 13.75 -10.55 0.20
N PHE A 13 12.79 -9.99 0.94
CA PHE A 13 12.83 -8.60 1.37
C PHE A 13 14.08 -8.31 2.22
N LEU A 14 14.37 -9.12 3.23
CA LEU A 14 15.56 -8.94 4.08
C LEU A 14 16.86 -9.07 3.29
N LYS A 15 16.93 -10.01 2.34
CA LYS A 15 18.06 -10.12 1.40
C LYS A 15 18.20 -8.91 0.49
N SER A 16 17.10 -8.27 0.10
CA SER A 16 17.16 -7.04 -0.71
C SER A 16 17.72 -5.86 0.09
N LEU A 17 17.35 -5.74 1.36
CA LEU A 17 17.93 -4.73 2.26
C LEU A 17 19.45 -4.89 2.39
N LYS A 18 19.97 -6.12 2.56
CA LYS A 18 21.41 -6.38 2.63
C LYS A 18 22.19 -5.98 1.37
N LYS A 19 21.51 -5.83 0.24
CA LYS A 19 22.10 -5.32 -1.01
C LYS A 19 22.03 -3.81 -1.14
N SER A 20 21.45 -3.13 -0.16
CA SER A 20 21.37 -1.68 -0.18
C SER A 20 22.74 -1.04 -0.05
N ASN A 21 22.96 0.05 -0.80
CA ASN A 21 24.13 0.91 -0.69
C ASN A 21 24.06 1.87 0.53
N TYR A 22 22.95 1.83 1.28
CA TYR A 22 22.71 2.68 2.46
C TYR A 22 23.32 2.06 3.73
N ASP A 23 23.70 2.90 4.69
CA ASP A 23 24.19 2.43 5.99
C ASP A 23 23.05 1.77 6.78
N LEU A 24 23.05 0.45 6.84
CA LEU A 24 22.02 -0.33 7.48
C LEU A 24 22.02 -0.21 9.02
N SER A 25 23.08 0.36 9.63
CA SER A 25 23.07 0.67 11.05
C SER A 25 22.05 1.77 11.41
N LEU A 26 21.62 2.56 10.42
CA LEU A 26 20.60 3.60 10.52
C LEU A 26 19.18 3.09 10.23
N VAL A 27 19.02 1.79 9.92
CA VAL A 27 17.76 1.17 9.52
C VAL A 27 17.27 0.23 10.60
N GLU A 28 16.04 0.43 11.05
CA GLU A 28 15.31 -0.57 11.84
C GLU A 28 14.26 -1.28 10.97
N VAL A 29 14.16 -2.58 11.13
CA VAL A 29 13.17 -3.42 10.43
C VAL A 29 12.19 -3.98 11.46
N ILE A 30 10.94 -3.52 11.42
CA ILE A 30 9.91 -4.00 12.32
C ILE A 30 9.02 -4.98 11.56
N ILE A 31 9.03 -6.25 11.95
CA ILE A 31 8.22 -7.32 11.37
C ILE A 31 7.10 -7.65 12.34
N VAL A 32 5.86 -7.34 11.97
CA VAL A 32 4.67 -7.73 12.73
C VAL A 32 4.07 -8.97 12.10
N ASP A 33 4.27 -10.09 12.75
CA ASP A 33 4.02 -11.43 12.25
C ASP A 33 2.68 -11.97 12.75
N GLN A 34 1.71 -12.12 11.83
CA GLN A 34 0.37 -12.65 12.08
C GLN A 34 0.27 -14.17 11.86
N ASN A 35 1.38 -14.84 11.57
CA ASN A 35 1.36 -16.27 11.24
C ASN A 35 1.06 -17.13 12.47
N ASP A 36 0.16 -18.10 12.29
CA ASP A 36 -0.14 -19.12 13.30
C ASP A 36 0.65 -20.42 13.05
N LYS A 37 0.97 -20.69 11.77
CA LYS A 37 1.57 -21.97 11.33
C LYS A 37 3.00 -21.83 10.80
N ILE A 38 3.42 -20.62 10.45
CA ILE A 38 4.77 -20.33 9.97
C ILE A 38 5.57 -19.73 11.11
N ASP A 39 6.77 -20.26 11.33
CA ASP A 39 7.73 -19.71 12.27
C ASP A 39 8.79 -18.91 11.52
N LEU A 40 8.80 -17.59 11.72
CA LEU A 40 9.76 -16.68 11.11
C LEU A 40 11.05 -16.52 11.94
N ASN A 41 11.15 -17.08 13.15
CA ASN A 41 12.36 -16.97 13.99
C ASN A 41 13.62 -17.46 13.26
N PRO A 42 13.62 -18.60 12.53
CA PRO A 42 14.82 -19.03 11.80
C PRO A 42 15.26 -18.05 10.71
N ILE A 43 14.33 -17.29 10.11
CA ILE A 43 14.65 -16.26 9.13
C ILE A 43 15.27 -15.06 9.83
N VAL A 44 14.67 -14.58 10.91
CA VAL A 44 15.17 -13.44 11.69
C VAL A 44 16.58 -13.75 12.21
N GLU A 45 16.82 -14.94 12.73
CA GLU A 45 18.13 -15.38 13.22
C GLU A 45 19.23 -15.40 12.13
N ARG A 46 18.88 -15.81 10.89
CA ARG A 46 19.80 -15.77 9.75
C ARG A 46 20.15 -14.35 9.29
N HIS A 47 19.39 -13.36 9.71
CA HIS A 47 19.58 -11.95 9.38
C HIS A 47 19.88 -11.09 10.61
N ASN A 48 20.58 -11.66 11.60
CA ASN A 48 20.94 -11.00 12.87
C ASN A 48 21.92 -9.82 12.72
N ASP A 49 22.48 -9.64 11.54
CA ASP A 49 23.26 -8.48 11.14
C ASP A 49 22.39 -7.24 10.79
N LEU A 50 21.08 -7.41 10.67
CA LEU A 50 20.11 -6.33 10.55
C LEU A 50 19.48 -6.00 11.92
N ASN A 51 19.16 -4.75 12.16
CA ASN A 51 18.41 -4.35 13.35
C ASN A 51 16.93 -4.72 13.18
N ILE A 52 16.57 -5.98 13.46
CA ILE A 52 15.23 -6.51 13.29
C ILE A 52 14.49 -6.59 14.64
N LYS A 53 13.31 -5.99 14.70
CA LYS A 53 12.34 -6.20 15.78
C LYS A 53 11.21 -7.09 15.28
N HIS A 54 11.20 -8.34 15.70
CA HIS A 54 10.14 -9.31 15.37
C HIS A 54 9.07 -9.31 16.44
N ILE A 55 7.82 -9.06 16.06
CA ILE A 55 6.66 -8.96 16.96
C ILE A 55 5.62 -9.97 16.52
N LYS A 56 5.35 -10.96 17.35
CA LYS A 56 4.25 -11.90 17.13
C LYS A 56 2.92 -11.21 17.45
N SER A 57 1.97 -11.32 16.53
CA SER A 57 0.64 -10.71 16.67
C SER A 57 -0.47 -11.76 16.52
N THR A 58 -1.38 -11.80 17.46
CA THR A 58 -2.60 -12.62 17.38
C THR A 58 -3.73 -11.88 16.64
N VAL A 59 -3.55 -10.60 16.40
CA VAL A 59 -4.55 -9.74 15.74
C VAL A 59 -4.44 -9.92 14.22
N LYS A 60 -5.56 -10.19 13.55
CA LYS A 60 -5.60 -10.27 12.08
C LYS A 60 -6.00 -8.92 11.46
N GLY A 61 -5.40 -8.61 10.32
CA GLY A 61 -5.67 -7.41 9.53
C GLY A 61 -4.44 -6.54 9.30
N LEU A 62 -4.25 -6.15 8.03
CA LEU A 62 -3.06 -5.41 7.59
C LEU A 62 -2.90 -4.07 8.31
N ALA A 63 -3.95 -3.23 8.31
CA ALA A 63 -3.92 -1.91 8.94
C ALA A 63 -3.62 -1.96 10.45
N LYS A 64 -4.22 -2.94 11.16
CA LYS A 64 -3.97 -3.14 12.59
C LYS A 64 -2.51 -3.48 12.88
N ASN A 65 -1.94 -4.40 12.10
CA ASN A 65 -0.56 -4.83 12.30
C ASN A 65 0.46 -3.77 11.84
N ARG A 66 0.13 -2.97 10.83
CA ARG A 66 0.93 -1.78 10.50
C ARG A 66 0.92 -0.75 11.64
N ASN A 67 -0.20 -0.56 12.33
CA ASN A 67 -0.28 0.31 13.52
C ASN A 67 0.56 -0.22 14.68
N ILE A 68 0.54 -1.54 14.95
CA ILE A 68 1.42 -2.15 15.95
C ILE A 68 2.90 -1.87 15.62
N GLY A 69 3.28 -1.99 14.34
CA GLY A 69 4.64 -1.66 13.90
C GLY A 69 4.98 -0.18 14.08
N LEU A 70 4.04 0.72 13.74
CA LEU A 70 4.20 2.16 13.92
C LEU A 70 4.45 2.57 15.38
N GLU A 71 3.73 1.97 16.32
CA GLU A 71 3.89 2.22 17.76
C GLU A 71 5.27 1.83 18.29
N GLN A 72 6.00 1.04 17.53
CA GLN A 72 7.32 0.54 17.89
C GLN A 72 8.46 1.18 17.06
N SER A 73 8.12 2.09 16.15
CA SER A 73 9.10 2.72 15.26
C SER A 73 9.69 4.00 15.87
N TYR A 74 11.00 4.16 15.71
CA TYR A 74 11.76 5.33 16.23
C TYR A 74 12.47 6.12 15.11
N GLY A 75 12.55 5.57 13.90
CA GLY A 75 13.22 6.19 12.76
C GLY A 75 12.61 7.53 12.37
N GLY A 76 13.44 8.45 11.88
CA GLY A 76 13.00 9.77 11.37
C GLY A 76 12.18 9.68 10.07
N ILE A 77 12.27 8.55 9.36
CA ILE A 77 11.49 8.24 8.16
C ILE A 77 10.85 6.87 8.36
N VAL A 78 9.56 6.76 8.04
CA VAL A 78 8.80 5.51 8.16
C VAL A 78 8.31 5.06 6.80
N ALA A 79 8.53 3.78 6.48
CA ALA A 79 8.05 3.11 5.28
C ALA A 79 7.15 1.91 5.60
N PHE A 80 6.30 1.52 4.65
CA PHE A 80 5.36 0.41 4.79
C PHE A 80 5.56 -0.63 3.68
N PRO A 81 6.71 -1.33 3.66
CA PRO A 81 6.92 -2.38 2.68
C PRO A 81 5.90 -3.51 2.86
N ASP A 82 5.37 -4.04 1.77
CA ASP A 82 4.67 -5.31 1.78
C ASP A 82 5.68 -6.45 1.92
N ASP A 83 5.23 -7.59 2.39
CA ASP A 83 6.11 -8.73 2.68
C ASP A 83 6.65 -9.42 1.41
N ASP A 84 6.17 -9.04 0.22
CA ASP A 84 6.58 -9.55 -1.08
C ASP A 84 7.24 -8.49 -1.99
N CYS A 85 7.51 -7.29 -1.46
CA CYS A 85 8.32 -6.31 -2.20
C CYS A 85 9.82 -6.47 -1.93
N GLU A 86 10.64 -5.80 -2.73
CA GLU A 86 12.09 -5.70 -2.51
C GLU A 86 12.53 -4.26 -2.78
N TYR A 87 13.44 -3.74 -1.96
CA TYR A 87 14.07 -2.45 -2.23
C TYR A 87 15.25 -2.64 -3.19
N LEU A 88 15.37 -1.75 -4.17
CA LEU A 88 16.54 -1.68 -5.04
C LEU A 88 17.73 -1.11 -4.26
N PRO A 89 18.97 -1.39 -4.68
CA PRO A 89 20.17 -1.01 -3.91
C PRO A 89 20.22 0.45 -3.49
N ASP A 90 19.76 1.38 -4.32
CA ASP A 90 19.83 2.81 -4.07
C ASP A 90 18.56 3.43 -3.47
N THR A 91 17.50 2.63 -3.28
CA THR A 91 16.20 3.14 -2.82
C THR A 91 16.31 3.95 -1.53
N LEU A 92 17.04 3.43 -0.52
CA LEU A 92 17.18 4.11 0.78
C LEU A 92 18.05 5.35 0.70
N ASN A 93 19.14 5.35 -0.09
CA ASN A 93 19.95 6.54 -0.35
C ASN A 93 19.13 7.65 -0.99
N ILE A 94 18.40 7.34 -2.07
CA ILE A 94 17.55 8.29 -2.78
C ILE A 94 16.52 8.91 -1.81
N ILE A 95 15.90 8.11 -0.97
CA ILE A 95 14.92 8.58 0.02
C ILE A 95 15.57 9.49 1.06
N SER A 96 16.73 9.11 1.61
CA SER A 96 17.47 9.94 2.57
C SER A 96 17.83 11.29 1.96
N ASP A 97 18.43 11.29 0.77
CA ASP A 97 18.85 12.51 0.06
C ASP A 97 17.67 13.46 -0.20
N ILE A 98 16.51 12.92 -0.62
CA ILE A 98 15.31 13.73 -0.87
C ILE A 98 14.83 14.40 0.41
N PHE A 99 14.77 13.68 1.53
CA PHE A 99 14.32 14.22 2.80
C PHE A 99 15.34 15.17 3.43
N GLU A 100 16.64 14.94 3.25
CA GLU A 100 17.70 15.84 3.73
C GLU A 100 17.74 17.15 2.94
N ALA A 101 17.61 17.07 1.61
CA ALA A 101 17.59 18.25 0.76
C ALA A 101 16.33 19.12 0.92
N ASN A 102 15.23 18.57 1.42
CA ASN A 102 13.93 19.25 1.45
C ASN A 102 13.18 19.02 2.77
N SER A 103 13.42 19.88 3.76
CA SER A 103 12.74 19.82 5.06
C SER A 103 11.22 19.96 4.99
N GLU A 104 10.70 20.61 3.92
CA GLU A 104 9.27 20.86 3.70
C GLU A 104 8.49 19.65 3.19
N ILE A 105 9.19 18.59 2.73
CA ILE A 105 8.51 17.38 2.27
C ILE A 105 8.14 16.52 3.47
N ASP A 106 6.85 16.20 3.58
CA ASP A 106 6.32 15.29 4.61
C ASP A 106 6.25 13.83 4.14
N VAL A 107 5.95 13.62 2.84
CA VAL A 107 5.78 12.29 2.27
C VAL A 107 6.39 12.22 0.88
N VAL A 108 7.21 11.21 0.65
CA VAL A 108 7.70 10.85 -0.67
C VAL A 108 7.00 9.59 -1.14
N MET A 109 6.57 9.58 -2.40
CA MET A 109 6.01 8.42 -3.07
C MET A 109 6.83 8.06 -4.29
N GLY A 110 7.02 6.78 -4.52
CA GLY A 110 7.73 6.27 -5.68
C GLY A 110 6.85 5.47 -6.64
N ARG A 111 7.49 4.70 -7.51
CA ARG A 111 6.84 3.79 -8.46
C ARG A 111 7.20 2.33 -8.21
N ILE A 112 6.31 1.46 -8.63
CA ILE A 112 6.52 0.02 -8.58
C ILE A 112 7.08 -0.42 -9.93
N VAL A 113 8.12 -1.23 -9.88
CA VAL A 113 8.81 -1.73 -11.06
C VAL A 113 8.95 -3.26 -11.05
N GLU A 114 9.09 -3.84 -12.24
CA GLU A 114 9.55 -5.20 -12.44
C GLU A 114 11.08 -5.28 -12.33
N ARG A 115 11.65 -6.50 -12.36
CA ARG A 115 13.09 -6.70 -12.25
C ARG A 115 13.92 -6.14 -13.42
N ASP A 116 13.29 -5.92 -14.56
CA ASP A 116 13.88 -5.27 -15.74
C ASP A 116 13.74 -3.73 -15.73
N GLY A 117 13.17 -3.16 -14.66
CA GLY A 117 12.92 -1.72 -14.50
C GLY A 117 11.68 -1.20 -15.22
N SER A 118 10.92 -2.08 -15.90
CA SER A 118 9.63 -1.72 -16.48
C SER A 118 8.58 -1.44 -15.40
N ASP A 119 7.56 -0.67 -15.74
CA ASP A 119 6.49 -0.34 -14.79
C ASP A 119 5.66 -1.58 -14.44
N SER A 120 5.47 -1.86 -13.16
CA SER A 120 4.59 -2.91 -12.65
C SER A 120 3.26 -2.35 -12.14
N LEU A 121 2.22 -3.15 -12.13
CA LEU A 121 0.83 -2.90 -11.70
C LEU A 121 0.10 -1.85 -12.54
N ARG A 122 0.75 -0.80 -12.98
CA ARG A 122 0.20 0.29 -13.81
C ARG A 122 1.33 1.07 -14.50
N LYS A 123 1.00 1.90 -15.47
CA LYS A 123 1.94 2.89 -15.98
C LYS A 123 2.12 4.01 -14.96
N TRP A 124 3.36 4.26 -14.57
CA TRP A 124 3.72 5.30 -13.63
C TRP A 124 4.21 6.56 -14.35
N PRO A 125 3.95 7.76 -13.80
CA PRO A 125 4.54 9.00 -14.33
C PRO A 125 6.07 8.91 -14.39
N LYS A 126 6.67 9.57 -15.39
CA LYS A 126 8.13 9.61 -15.54
C LYS A 126 8.74 10.90 -14.99
N GLU A 127 7.89 11.84 -14.56
CA GLU A 127 8.28 13.12 -14.00
C GLU A 127 7.81 13.24 -12.56
N GLU A 128 8.48 14.12 -11.82
CA GLU A 128 8.06 14.49 -10.47
C GLU A 128 6.66 15.12 -10.49
N ILE A 129 5.82 14.77 -9.53
CA ILE A 129 4.47 15.30 -9.41
C ILE A 129 4.17 15.67 -7.96
N LYS A 130 3.70 16.89 -7.74
CA LYS A 130 3.07 17.25 -6.47
C LYS A 130 1.74 16.49 -6.33
N ILE A 131 1.61 15.73 -5.27
CA ILE A 131 0.38 15.00 -4.99
C ILE A 131 -0.65 15.94 -4.37
N SER A 132 -1.88 15.82 -4.85
CA SER A 132 -3.02 16.64 -4.45
C SER A 132 -4.27 15.78 -4.26
N LYS A 133 -5.32 16.33 -3.67
CA LYS A 133 -6.62 15.66 -3.52
C LYS A 133 -7.25 15.20 -4.84
N SER A 134 -6.87 15.81 -5.96
CA SER A 134 -7.41 15.47 -7.29
C SER A 134 -6.65 14.37 -8.02
N ASN A 135 -5.38 14.09 -7.66
CA ASN A 135 -4.53 13.17 -8.40
C ASN A 135 -3.97 12.00 -7.57
N PHE A 136 -4.15 11.97 -6.24
CA PHE A 136 -3.51 11.02 -5.33
C PHE A 136 -3.86 9.55 -5.64
N TYR A 137 -5.13 9.26 -5.92
CA TYR A 137 -5.66 7.90 -5.94
C TYR A 137 -4.97 6.99 -6.97
N THR A 138 -4.68 7.51 -8.15
CA THR A 138 -3.99 6.77 -9.23
C THR A 138 -2.49 6.61 -9.01
N LYS A 139 -1.92 7.30 -8.02
CA LYS A 139 -0.50 7.29 -7.69
C LYS A 139 -0.23 6.69 -6.31
N CYS A 140 -1.29 6.27 -5.61
CA CYS A 140 -1.21 5.70 -4.28
C CYS A 140 -0.81 4.21 -4.33
N SER A 141 0.20 3.87 -3.55
CA SER A 141 0.55 2.49 -3.19
C SER A 141 1.40 2.51 -1.93
N SER A 142 0.97 1.81 -0.89
CA SER A 142 1.65 1.84 0.42
C SER A 142 3.11 1.43 0.35
N VAL A 143 3.45 0.48 -0.50
CA VAL A 143 4.84 -0.02 -0.64
C VAL A 143 5.82 1.05 -1.10
N THR A 144 5.33 2.12 -1.74
CA THR A 144 6.16 3.22 -2.25
C THR A 144 6.10 4.47 -1.38
N MET A 145 5.42 4.43 -0.22
CA MET A 145 5.25 5.57 0.66
C MET A 145 6.32 5.63 1.75
N PHE A 146 6.99 6.77 1.81
CA PHE A 146 7.93 7.11 2.86
C PHE A 146 7.46 8.38 3.55
N TYR A 147 7.21 8.31 4.85
CA TYR A 147 6.72 9.42 5.65
C TYR A 147 7.82 9.95 6.54
N ARG A 148 7.97 11.28 6.61
CA ARG A 148 8.73 11.90 7.67
C ARG A 148 8.01 11.63 9.00
N ASN A 149 8.68 10.95 9.93
CA ASN A 149 8.13 10.62 11.24
C ASN A 149 7.95 11.90 12.07
N GLY A 150 6.99 11.93 12.97
CA GLY A 150 6.71 13.05 13.87
C GLY A 150 5.27 13.51 13.87
N SER A 151 4.39 12.84 13.14
CA SER A 151 2.95 13.06 13.18
C SER A 151 2.22 11.82 13.72
N SER A 152 0.99 12.02 14.17
CA SER A 152 0.03 10.99 14.57
C SER A 152 -0.38 10.08 13.39
N LEU A 153 0.61 9.49 12.72
CA LEU A 153 0.41 8.60 11.59
C LEU A 153 -0.25 7.31 12.08
N ARG A 154 -1.44 7.02 11.59
CA ARG A 154 -2.18 5.81 11.97
C ARG A 154 -3.10 5.37 10.83
N PHE A 155 -3.07 4.07 10.52
CA PHE A 155 -4.02 3.48 9.58
C PHE A 155 -5.41 3.37 10.20
N ASN A 156 -6.44 3.52 9.38
CA ASN A 156 -7.80 3.21 9.79
C ASN A 156 -7.99 1.69 9.83
N GLU A 157 -8.11 1.14 11.04
CA GLU A 157 -8.16 -0.30 11.29
C GLU A 157 -9.42 -1.00 10.76
N LYS A 158 -10.42 -0.24 10.35
CA LYS A 158 -11.62 -0.78 9.69
C LYS A 158 -11.36 -1.15 8.23
N LEU A 159 -10.33 -0.55 7.60
CA LEU A 159 -9.97 -0.72 6.19
C LEU A 159 -8.83 -1.71 6.01
N GLY A 160 -8.71 -2.23 4.77
CA GLY A 160 -7.54 -2.99 4.33
C GLY A 160 -7.69 -4.50 4.40
N ALA A 161 -6.70 -5.18 3.84
CA ALA A 161 -6.68 -6.64 3.73
C ALA A 161 -6.87 -7.34 5.09
N GLY A 162 -7.67 -8.41 5.09
CA GLY A 162 -8.04 -9.14 6.31
C GLY A 162 -9.24 -8.56 7.06
N ASN A 163 -9.82 -7.47 6.60
CA ASN A 163 -11.05 -6.88 7.14
C ASN A 163 -12.26 -7.08 6.21
N TYR A 164 -13.46 -6.87 6.75
CA TYR A 164 -14.70 -6.83 5.95
C TYR A 164 -14.64 -5.72 4.89
N LEU A 165 -14.06 -4.55 5.21
CA LEU A 165 -13.76 -3.44 4.31
C LEU A 165 -12.35 -3.63 3.76
N GLY A 166 -12.15 -4.53 2.80
CA GLY A 166 -10.89 -5.16 2.46
C GLY A 166 -9.89 -4.33 1.65
N SER A 167 -10.05 -3.00 1.55
CA SER A 167 -9.16 -2.15 0.74
C SER A 167 -9.10 -0.71 1.23
N CYS A 168 -8.25 0.11 0.58
CA CYS A 168 -8.13 1.56 0.71
C CYS A 168 -7.58 2.06 2.06
N GLU A 169 -6.91 1.24 2.86
CA GLU A 169 -6.18 1.68 4.03
C GLU A 169 -5.03 2.63 3.67
N ASP A 170 -4.37 2.37 2.54
CA ASP A 170 -3.29 3.21 1.98
C ASP A 170 -3.82 4.54 1.43
N SER A 171 -4.93 4.48 0.69
CA SER A 171 -5.59 5.67 0.16
C SER A 171 -6.13 6.56 1.29
N ASP A 172 -6.62 5.96 2.37
CA ASP A 172 -7.15 6.67 3.53
C ASP A 172 -6.05 7.45 4.26
N ILE A 173 -4.94 6.79 4.59
CA ILE A 173 -3.84 7.46 5.31
C ILE A 173 -3.24 8.59 4.49
N LEU A 174 -3.06 8.39 3.17
CA LEU A 174 -2.55 9.41 2.27
C LEU A 174 -3.52 10.59 2.14
N TYR A 175 -4.82 10.31 1.98
CA TYR A 175 -5.82 11.36 1.85
C TYR A 175 -5.98 12.18 3.12
N ARG A 176 -5.91 11.56 4.30
CA ARG A 176 -5.87 12.28 5.59
C ARG A 176 -4.63 13.16 5.72
N ALA A 177 -3.48 12.71 5.24
CA ALA A 177 -2.28 13.55 5.18
C ALA A 177 -2.50 14.79 4.30
N LEU A 178 -3.13 14.64 3.11
CA LEU A 178 -3.51 15.76 2.25
C LEU A 178 -4.53 16.72 2.91
N LYS A 179 -5.49 16.17 3.68
CA LYS A 179 -6.44 17.01 4.44
C LYS A 179 -5.76 17.82 5.55
N SER A 180 -4.67 17.29 6.08
CA SER A 180 -3.82 17.97 7.08
C SER A 180 -2.73 18.88 6.45
N ASN A 181 -2.88 19.21 5.15
CA ASN A 181 -1.96 20.07 4.38
C ASN A 181 -0.51 19.57 4.33
N LYS A 182 -0.30 18.25 4.43
CA LYS A 182 1.02 17.65 4.27
C LYS A 182 1.53 17.83 2.85
N ASN A 183 2.82 18.15 2.70
CA ASN A 183 3.47 18.28 1.41
C ASN A 183 3.91 16.89 0.92
N ILE A 184 3.27 16.42 -0.12
CA ILE A 184 3.44 15.07 -0.66
C ILE A 184 3.93 15.16 -2.09
N VAL A 185 5.04 14.50 -2.39
CA VAL A 185 5.64 14.47 -3.71
C VAL A 185 5.78 13.03 -4.23
N TYR A 186 5.55 12.86 -5.51
CA TYR A 186 5.88 11.64 -6.22
C TYR A 186 7.21 11.84 -6.95
N LYS A 187 8.15 10.92 -6.75
CA LYS A 187 9.50 10.92 -7.31
C LYS A 187 9.73 9.63 -8.11
N PRO A 188 9.80 9.68 -9.45
CA PRO A 188 9.92 8.48 -10.29
C PRO A 188 11.25 7.73 -10.11
N GLU A 189 12.30 8.37 -9.59
CA GLU A 189 13.57 7.76 -9.23
C GLU A 189 13.48 6.82 -8.02
N VAL A 190 12.49 7.01 -7.14
CA VAL A 190 12.18 6.09 -6.03
C VAL A 190 11.48 4.87 -6.61
N GLN A 191 12.20 3.77 -6.71
CA GLN A 191 11.73 2.54 -7.33
C GLN A 191 11.73 1.39 -6.33
N ILE A 192 10.66 0.60 -6.35
CA ILE A 192 10.50 -0.56 -5.49
C ILE A 192 10.01 -1.71 -6.35
N TYR A 193 10.70 -2.84 -6.28
CA TYR A 193 10.22 -4.06 -6.90
C TYR A 193 9.04 -4.62 -6.12
N HIS A 194 7.98 -4.94 -6.85
CA HIS A 194 6.84 -5.70 -6.32
C HIS A 194 6.31 -6.61 -7.44
N PRO A 195 6.18 -7.92 -7.20
CA PRO A 195 5.79 -8.86 -8.22
C PRO A 195 4.36 -8.59 -8.72
N HIS A 196 4.19 -8.61 -10.03
CA HIS A 196 2.87 -8.57 -10.63
C HIS A 196 2.29 -9.99 -10.69
N TYR A 197 1.35 -10.26 -9.81
CA TYR A 197 0.61 -11.52 -9.87
C TYR A 197 -0.46 -11.46 -10.97
N SER A 198 -0.26 -12.17 -12.06
CA SER A 198 -1.25 -12.27 -13.17
C SER A 198 -2.62 -12.79 -12.71
N SER A 199 -2.68 -13.41 -11.53
CA SER A 199 -3.90 -13.85 -10.86
C SER A 199 -4.79 -12.71 -10.35
N ASP A 200 -4.29 -11.47 -10.27
CA ASP A 200 -5.10 -10.32 -9.83
C ASP A 200 -6.23 -9.98 -10.85
N THR A 201 -6.08 -10.39 -12.11
CA THR A 201 -7.15 -10.31 -13.10
C THR A 201 -8.30 -11.29 -12.81
N ASN A 202 -8.09 -12.28 -11.95
CA ASN A 202 -9.05 -13.34 -11.59
C ASN A 202 -9.44 -13.31 -10.10
N MET A 203 -9.60 -12.10 -9.53
CA MET A 203 -10.14 -12.00 -8.18
C MET A 203 -11.46 -12.77 -8.05
N ASN A 204 -11.58 -13.57 -6.98
CA ASN A 204 -12.86 -14.20 -6.67
C ASN A 204 -13.89 -13.14 -6.23
N GLU A 205 -15.17 -13.48 -6.31
CA GLU A 205 -16.27 -12.56 -6.02
C GLU A 205 -16.23 -12.00 -4.59
N GLY A 206 -15.76 -12.79 -3.63
CA GLY A 206 -15.60 -12.34 -2.24
C GLY A 206 -14.58 -11.21 -2.12
N LYS A 207 -13.43 -11.33 -2.81
CA LYS A 207 -12.40 -10.27 -2.86
C LYS A 207 -12.92 -9.03 -3.58
N VAL A 208 -13.62 -9.19 -4.72
CA VAL A 208 -14.25 -8.06 -5.45
C VAL A 208 -15.23 -7.31 -4.54
N ARG A 209 -16.08 -8.05 -3.81
CA ARG A 209 -17.04 -7.48 -2.86
C ARG A 209 -16.36 -6.74 -1.73
N SER A 210 -15.39 -7.36 -1.07
CA SER A 210 -14.67 -6.78 0.06
C SER A 210 -13.93 -5.50 -0.34
N TYR A 211 -13.32 -5.50 -1.53
CA TYR A 211 -12.63 -4.33 -2.09
C TYR A 211 -13.60 -3.20 -2.43
N GLY A 212 -14.76 -3.54 -3.02
CA GLY A 212 -15.80 -2.55 -3.29
C GLY A 212 -16.35 -1.91 -2.02
N LEU A 213 -16.61 -2.72 -0.98
CA LEU A 213 -17.03 -2.22 0.34
C LEU A 213 -15.98 -1.29 0.94
N GLY A 214 -14.69 -1.66 0.89
CA GLY A 214 -13.59 -0.83 1.38
C GLY A 214 -13.51 0.52 0.66
N PHE A 215 -13.61 0.52 -0.67
CA PHE A 215 -13.62 1.78 -1.44
C PHE A 215 -14.80 2.68 -1.08
N GLY A 216 -16.02 2.14 -1.00
CA GLY A 216 -17.19 2.92 -0.60
C GLY A 216 -17.06 3.50 0.81
N ALA A 217 -16.59 2.69 1.77
CA ALA A 217 -16.35 3.13 3.14
C ALA A 217 -15.25 4.21 3.22
N PHE A 218 -14.15 4.05 2.47
CA PHE A 218 -13.12 5.08 2.32
C PHE A 218 -13.72 6.40 1.84
N CYS A 219 -14.58 6.37 0.83
CA CYS A 219 -15.27 7.57 0.33
C CYS A 219 -16.17 8.20 1.39
N LYS A 220 -16.86 7.39 2.18
CA LYS A 220 -17.67 7.87 3.31
C LYS A 220 -16.83 8.53 4.40
N PHE A 221 -15.76 7.88 4.84
CA PHE A 221 -14.91 8.37 5.94
C PHE A 221 -14.18 9.67 5.57
N ASN A 222 -13.88 9.85 4.30
CA ASN A 222 -13.14 10.99 3.79
C ASN A 222 -13.99 11.99 3.00
N PHE A 223 -15.30 11.91 3.09
CA PHE A 223 -16.23 12.66 2.26
C PHE A 223 -15.90 14.15 2.16
N ASP A 224 -15.66 14.60 0.93
CA ASP A 224 -15.57 15.99 0.50
C ASP A 224 -15.79 16.05 -1.03
N PHE A 225 -15.71 17.26 -1.61
CA PHE A 225 -15.92 17.46 -3.04
C PHE A 225 -15.02 16.60 -3.95
N HIS A 226 -13.73 16.45 -3.60
CA HIS A 226 -12.78 15.65 -4.40
C HIS A 226 -13.09 14.17 -4.35
N ILE A 227 -13.46 13.67 -3.17
CA ILE A 227 -13.87 12.27 -2.97
C ILE A 227 -15.19 11.98 -3.67
N CYS A 228 -16.13 12.93 -3.66
CA CYS A 228 -17.39 12.80 -4.42
C CYS A 228 -17.10 12.63 -5.91
N ILE A 229 -16.24 13.47 -6.49
CA ILE A 229 -15.81 13.35 -7.89
C ILE A 229 -15.10 12.02 -8.15
N LEU A 230 -14.21 11.60 -7.25
CA LEU A 230 -13.50 10.31 -7.37
C LEU A 230 -14.50 9.15 -7.41
N PHE A 231 -15.48 9.15 -6.49
CA PHE A 231 -16.51 8.12 -6.43
C PHE A 231 -17.31 8.06 -7.72
N ILE A 232 -17.83 9.20 -8.19
CA ILE A 232 -18.61 9.30 -9.44
C ILE A 232 -17.79 8.78 -10.63
N LYS A 233 -16.53 9.20 -10.78
CA LYS A 233 -15.65 8.73 -11.86
C LYS A 233 -15.43 7.22 -11.81
N ALA A 234 -15.23 6.66 -10.62
CA ALA A 234 -15.03 5.24 -10.43
C ALA A 234 -16.29 4.45 -10.81
N GLU A 235 -17.48 4.92 -10.41
CA GLU A 235 -18.73 4.26 -10.74
C GLU A 235 -19.05 4.33 -12.24
N ILE A 236 -18.86 5.48 -12.87
CA ILE A 236 -19.02 5.62 -14.34
C ILE A 236 -18.08 4.65 -15.06
N PHE A 237 -16.81 4.59 -14.67
CA PHE A 237 -15.83 3.66 -15.26
C PHE A 237 -16.29 2.20 -15.15
N HIS A 238 -16.80 1.79 -13.99
CA HIS A 238 -17.26 0.42 -13.79
C HIS A 238 -18.54 0.10 -14.55
N VAL A 239 -19.47 1.05 -14.63
CA VAL A 239 -20.69 0.90 -15.46
C VAL A 239 -20.32 0.74 -16.93
N LEU A 240 -19.46 1.61 -17.47
CA LEU A 240 -19.01 1.54 -18.86
C LEU A 240 -18.27 0.23 -19.15
N ASN A 241 -17.36 -0.20 -18.28
CA ASN A 241 -16.69 -1.48 -18.44
C ASN A 241 -17.67 -2.67 -18.40
N THR A 242 -18.68 -2.63 -17.53
CA THR A 242 -19.69 -3.68 -17.45
C THR A 242 -20.52 -3.73 -18.74
N ILE A 243 -20.88 -2.58 -19.31
CA ILE A 243 -21.59 -2.51 -20.60
C ILE A 243 -20.74 -3.12 -21.72
N ILE A 244 -19.44 -2.79 -21.81
CA ILE A 244 -18.52 -3.37 -22.79
C ILE A 244 -18.44 -4.90 -22.62
N VAL A 245 -18.35 -5.37 -21.37
CA VAL A 245 -18.27 -6.81 -21.06
C VAL A 245 -19.59 -7.55 -21.41
N ILE A 246 -20.75 -6.89 -21.32
CA ILE A 246 -22.02 -7.45 -21.76
C ILE A 246 -21.95 -7.87 -23.25
N CYS A 247 -21.31 -7.03 -24.08
CA CYS A 247 -21.10 -7.34 -25.49
C CYS A 247 -20.21 -8.57 -25.74
N THR A 248 -19.42 -9.01 -24.75
CA THR A 248 -18.58 -10.22 -24.84
C THR A 248 -19.28 -11.49 -24.34
N PHE A 249 -20.52 -11.40 -23.86
CA PHE A 249 -21.30 -12.50 -23.27
C PHE A 249 -20.61 -13.26 -22.13
N ASN A 250 -19.57 -12.66 -21.50
CA ASN A 250 -18.86 -13.29 -20.39
C ASN A 250 -19.62 -13.08 -19.07
N LYS A 251 -20.44 -14.07 -18.71
CA LYS A 251 -21.31 -14.03 -17.52
C LYS A 251 -20.55 -13.77 -16.21
N GLU A 252 -19.36 -14.35 -16.07
CA GLU A 252 -18.54 -14.17 -14.86
C GLU A 252 -18.07 -12.71 -14.71
N LYS A 253 -17.55 -12.13 -15.78
CA LYS A 253 -17.12 -10.72 -15.78
C LYS A 253 -18.27 -9.75 -15.54
N ILE A 254 -19.45 -10.02 -16.14
CA ILE A 254 -20.67 -9.23 -15.92
C ILE A 254 -21.05 -9.27 -14.44
N ARG A 255 -21.06 -10.47 -13.83
CA ARG A 255 -21.40 -10.65 -12.41
C ARG A 255 -20.40 -9.94 -11.49
N LYS A 256 -19.10 -10.06 -11.77
CA LYS A 256 -18.05 -9.33 -11.01
C LYS A 256 -18.23 -7.81 -11.12
N GLY A 257 -18.56 -7.29 -12.31
CA GLY A 257 -18.86 -5.85 -12.51
C GLY A 257 -20.04 -5.39 -11.66
N TYR A 258 -21.13 -6.14 -11.65
CA TYR A 258 -22.29 -5.85 -10.80
C TYR A 258 -21.95 -5.90 -9.29
N ILE A 259 -21.18 -6.90 -8.86
CA ILE A 259 -20.72 -7.02 -7.47
C ILE A 259 -19.84 -5.80 -7.09
N ALA A 260 -18.93 -5.41 -7.96
CA ALA A 260 -18.06 -4.25 -7.71
C ALA A 260 -18.89 -2.97 -7.53
N PHE A 261 -19.81 -2.69 -8.45
CA PHE A 261 -20.70 -1.53 -8.38
C PHE A 261 -21.56 -1.54 -7.10
N SER A 262 -22.32 -2.61 -6.88
CA SER A 262 -23.25 -2.70 -5.76
C SER A 262 -22.56 -2.68 -4.38
N SER A 263 -21.37 -3.29 -4.27
CA SER A 263 -20.61 -3.29 -3.01
C SER A 263 -20.01 -1.92 -2.69
N ARG A 264 -19.64 -1.11 -3.69
CA ARG A 264 -19.19 0.26 -3.45
C ARG A 264 -20.31 1.16 -2.93
N LEU A 265 -21.50 1.08 -3.54
CA LEU A 265 -22.66 1.79 -3.03
C LEU A 265 -22.97 1.36 -1.59
N LYS A 266 -22.94 0.04 -1.33
CA LYS A 266 -23.15 -0.48 0.03
C LYS A 266 -22.08 0.01 1.00
N GLY A 267 -20.83 0.15 0.57
CA GLY A 267 -19.74 0.68 1.38
C GLY A 267 -19.99 2.09 1.92
N LEU A 268 -20.74 2.92 1.19
CA LEU A 268 -21.15 4.25 1.66
C LEU A 268 -22.07 4.20 2.89
N THR A 269 -22.76 3.08 3.14
CA THR A 269 -23.69 2.92 4.26
C THR A 269 -23.09 2.17 5.45
N VAL A 270 -21.95 1.49 5.25
CA VAL A 270 -21.26 0.68 6.27
C VAL A 270 -20.21 1.54 7.00
N GLY A 271 -20.12 1.44 8.32
CA GLY A 271 -19.06 2.09 9.12
C GLY A 271 -19.61 2.88 10.28
#